data_21fd4a5426c6c83dfa939436793719b6
#
_entry.id   21fd4a5426c6c83dfa939436793719b6
#
_cell.length_a   1.000
_cell.length_b   1.000
_cell.length_c   1.000
_cell.angle_alpha   90.00
_cell.angle_beta   90.00
_cell.angle_gamma   90.00
#
_symmetry.space_group_name_H-M   'P 1'
#
loop_
_entity.id
_entity.type
_entity.pdbx_description
1 polymer ?
#
loop_
_entity_poly.entity_id
_entity_poly.type
_entity_poly.pdbx_seq_one_letter_code
_entity_poly.pdbx_strand_id
1 'polypeptide(L)'
;SILPMAHMYGMAFEFIFEFIKGCHIFYLTRIPSPAIIAEAFGRIKPAVIIAVPLVIEKIIRKKVFPKIQNNRMRMLLHMPVISKKVKEKICDQVSNAFGGNFYEVIIGGAAFNQEVESFLHSVGFRYTVGYGATECAPIICYEDYKHFVPGSCGKAALHMMVRIDSPDPENVPGEILAK
;
A
#
# COMPACT_ATOMS: atom_id res chain seq x y z
N SER A 1 6.68 12.20 5.04
CA SER A 1 5.82 11.70 6.12
C SER A 1 4.42 12.31 6.01
N ILE A 2 3.41 11.49 6.00
CA ILE A 2 1.99 11.87 5.85
C ILE A 2 1.10 11.30 6.98
N LEU A 3 1.64 10.40 7.80
CA LEU A 3 0.94 9.79 8.92
C LEU A 3 1.18 10.60 10.22
N PRO A 4 0.25 10.51 11.19
CA PRO A 4 0.45 11.14 12.49
C PRO A 4 1.65 10.53 13.23
N MET A 5 2.62 11.35 13.64
CA MET A 5 3.79 10.91 14.41
C MET A 5 3.43 10.38 15.80
N ALA A 6 2.28 10.77 16.35
CA ALA A 6 1.78 10.22 17.62
C ALA A 6 1.25 8.78 17.49
N HIS A 7 1.02 8.29 16.27
CA HIS A 7 0.59 6.92 16.02
C HIS A 7 1.83 6.03 15.76
N MET A 8 1.88 4.85 16.38
CA MET A 8 3.04 3.95 16.29
C MET A 8 3.44 3.63 14.84
N TYR A 9 2.48 3.47 13.93
CA TYR A 9 2.75 3.23 12.52
C TYR A 9 3.54 4.36 11.86
N GLY A 10 3.14 5.63 12.09
CA GLY A 10 3.87 6.79 11.60
C GLY A 10 5.23 6.95 12.28
N MET A 11 5.27 6.84 13.60
CA MET A 11 6.51 6.95 14.38
C MET A 11 7.55 5.92 13.95
N ALA A 12 7.17 4.65 13.86
CA ALA A 12 8.10 3.58 13.55
C ALA A 12 8.63 3.65 12.11
N PHE A 13 7.74 3.83 11.12
CA PHE A 13 8.10 3.66 9.71
C PHE A 13 8.34 4.94 8.93
N GLU A 14 7.75 6.08 9.32
CA GLU A 14 8.02 7.36 8.64
C GLU A 14 9.08 8.21 9.39
N PHE A 15 9.54 7.76 10.57
CA PHE A 15 10.57 8.47 11.31
C PHE A 15 11.72 7.55 11.76
N ILE A 16 11.47 6.61 12.69
CA ILE A 16 12.57 5.84 13.31
C ILE A 16 13.32 5.00 12.27
N PHE A 17 12.59 4.24 11.46
CA PHE A 17 13.19 3.37 10.42
C PHE A 17 13.95 4.21 9.38
N GLU A 18 13.34 5.25 8.87
CA GLU A 18 13.93 6.13 7.86
C GLU A 18 15.17 6.87 8.42
N PHE A 19 15.10 7.31 9.67
CA PHE A 19 16.23 7.96 10.34
C PHE A 19 17.42 7.00 10.53
N ILE A 20 17.18 5.76 10.99
CA ILE A 20 18.22 4.74 11.16
C ILE A 20 18.87 4.38 9.81
N LYS A 21 18.09 4.39 8.73
CA LYS A 21 18.58 4.13 7.37
C LYS A 21 19.28 5.32 6.72
N GLY A 22 19.33 6.48 7.38
CA GLY A 22 19.91 7.70 6.82
C GLY A 22 19.11 8.28 5.66
N CYS A 23 17.80 8.04 5.61
CA CYS A 23 16.94 8.56 4.58
C CYS A 23 16.64 10.05 4.78
N HIS A 24 16.38 10.76 3.69
CA HIS A 24 15.89 12.12 3.75
C HIS A 24 14.37 12.10 3.95
N ILE A 25 13.89 12.59 5.11
CA ILE A 25 12.48 12.59 5.50
C ILE A 25 11.87 13.95 5.17
N PHE A 26 10.80 13.94 4.36
CA PHE A 26 10.01 15.13 4.06
C PHE A 26 8.71 15.11 4.85
N TYR A 27 8.50 16.09 5.69
CA TYR A 27 7.27 16.24 6.47
C TYR A 27 6.24 17.09 5.74
N LEU A 28 5.02 16.58 5.66
CA LEU A 28 3.89 17.36 5.16
C LEU A 28 3.43 18.34 6.24
N THR A 29 3.60 19.64 5.97
CA THR A 29 3.26 20.71 6.93
C THR A 29 1.80 21.18 6.84
N ARG A 30 1.02 20.62 5.91
CA ARG A 30 -0.40 20.91 5.73
C ARG A 30 -1.24 19.73 6.23
N ILE A 31 -2.51 19.99 6.56
CA ILE A 31 -3.46 18.93 6.88
C ILE A 31 -3.55 17.96 5.69
N PRO A 32 -3.28 16.65 5.90
CA PRO A 32 -3.23 15.68 4.81
C PRO A 32 -4.60 15.53 4.13
N SER A 33 -4.67 15.91 2.88
CA SER A 33 -5.80 15.57 2.01
C SER A 33 -5.28 14.83 0.77
N PRO A 34 -6.08 14.00 0.08
CA PRO A 34 -5.62 13.28 -1.10
C PRO A 34 -5.04 14.18 -2.20
N ALA A 35 -5.53 15.41 -2.31
CA ALA A 35 -5.03 16.39 -3.27
C ALA A 35 -3.65 16.91 -2.88
N ILE A 36 -3.49 17.32 -1.61
CA ILE A 36 -2.22 17.83 -1.06
C ILE A 36 -1.15 16.75 -1.06
N ILE A 37 -1.51 15.52 -0.67
CA ILE A 37 -0.60 14.38 -0.69
C ILE A 37 -0.12 14.09 -2.12
N ALA A 38 -1.03 14.07 -3.08
CA ALA A 38 -0.66 13.80 -4.47
C ALA A 38 0.16 14.95 -5.10
N GLU A 39 -0.03 16.21 -4.66
CA GLU A 39 0.83 17.35 -5.03
C GLU A 39 2.24 17.14 -4.44
N ALA A 40 2.33 16.80 -3.15
CA ALA A 40 3.59 16.53 -2.48
C ALA A 40 4.35 15.38 -3.13
N PHE A 41 3.69 14.28 -3.46
CA PHE A 41 4.29 13.15 -4.16
C PHE A 41 4.83 13.53 -5.54
N GLY A 42 4.11 14.37 -6.30
CA GLY A 42 4.56 14.88 -7.59
C GLY A 42 5.82 15.75 -7.50
N ARG A 43 5.98 16.52 -6.42
CA ARG A 43 7.15 17.38 -6.18
C ARG A 43 8.35 16.63 -5.63
N ILE A 44 8.12 15.78 -4.62
CA ILE A 44 9.18 15.11 -3.85
C ILE A 44 9.64 13.82 -4.54
N LYS A 45 8.71 13.11 -5.22
CA LYS A 45 8.96 11.82 -5.85
C LYS A 45 9.58 10.82 -4.87
N PRO A 46 8.89 10.47 -3.78
CA PRO A 46 9.44 9.67 -2.70
C PRO A 46 9.90 8.29 -3.19
N ALA A 47 10.93 7.74 -2.56
CA ALA A 47 11.43 6.40 -2.85
C ALA A 47 10.59 5.31 -2.19
N VAL A 48 10.03 5.58 -1.00
CA VAL A 48 9.10 4.71 -0.28
C VAL A 48 7.89 5.53 0.14
N ILE A 49 6.71 4.93 0.03
CA ILE A 49 5.45 5.55 0.44
C ILE A 49 4.81 4.64 1.49
N ILE A 50 4.56 5.19 2.67
CA ILE A 50 3.85 4.52 3.75
C ILE A 50 2.49 5.22 3.91
N ALA A 51 1.41 4.48 3.82
CA ALA A 51 0.08 5.08 3.79
C ALA A 51 -0.99 4.19 4.42
N VAL A 52 -2.11 4.81 4.78
CA VAL A 52 -3.33 4.08 5.13
C VAL A 52 -4.19 3.82 3.88
N PRO A 53 -4.99 2.75 3.85
CA PRO A 53 -5.85 2.38 2.73
C PRO A 53 -6.65 3.55 2.15
N LEU A 54 -7.30 4.31 3.02
CA LEU A 54 -8.16 5.43 2.64
C LEU A 54 -7.47 6.48 1.75
N VAL A 55 -6.18 6.74 1.98
CA VAL A 55 -5.40 7.70 1.16
C VAL A 55 -5.21 7.15 -0.24
N ILE A 56 -4.77 5.89 -0.35
CA ILE A 56 -4.54 5.22 -1.63
C ILE A 56 -5.84 5.12 -2.42
N GLU A 57 -6.90 4.61 -1.80
CA GLU A 57 -8.22 4.46 -2.42
C GLU A 57 -8.76 5.78 -2.98
N LYS A 58 -8.67 6.86 -2.20
CA LYS A 58 -9.11 8.19 -2.64
C LYS A 58 -8.30 8.73 -3.82
N ILE A 59 -6.97 8.49 -3.83
CA ILE A 59 -6.13 8.89 -4.97
C ILE A 59 -6.52 8.09 -6.21
N ILE A 60 -6.65 6.78 -6.09
CA ILE A 60 -7.04 5.89 -7.20
C ILE A 60 -8.41 6.27 -7.74
N ARG A 61 -9.41 6.37 -6.87
CA ARG A 61 -10.80 6.71 -7.28
C ARG A 61 -10.92 8.11 -7.90
N LYS A 62 -10.16 9.09 -7.42
CA LYS A 62 -10.25 10.48 -7.91
C LYS A 62 -9.37 10.78 -9.12
N LYS A 63 -8.17 10.21 -9.18
CA LYS A 63 -7.17 10.57 -10.23
C LYS A 63 -7.00 9.52 -11.31
N VAL A 64 -7.25 8.26 -10.98
CA VAL A 64 -6.96 7.13 -11.89
C VAL A 64 -8.24 6.63 -12.55
N PHE A 65 -9.24 6.24 -11.78
CA PHE A 65 -10.49 5.68 -12.31
C PHE A 65 -11.19 6.57 -13.34
N PRO A 66 -11.32 7.90 -13.17
CA PRO A 66 -11.96 8.73 -14.19
C PRO A 66 -11.23 8.72 -15.54
N LYS A 67 -9.92 8.49 -15.54
CA LYS A 67 -9.11 8.40 -16.77
C LYS A 67 -9.21 7.04 -17.46
N ILE A 68 -9.57 5.99 -16.71
CA ILE A 68 -9.63 4.60 -17.17
C ILE A 68 -11.09 4.18 -17.45
N GLN A 69 -12.07 4.85 -16.87
CA GLN A 69 -13.51 4.54 -17.01
C GLN A 69 -14.13 4.82 -18.39
N ASN A 70 -13.34 5.13 -19.40
CA ASN A 70 -13.84 5.02 -20.76
C ASN A 70 -14.27 3.56 -21.00
N ASN A 71 -15.53 3.33 -21.40
CA ASN A 71 -16.13 2.00 -21.58
C ASN A 71 -15.24 1.04 -22.38
N ARG A 72 -14.46 1.56 -23.33
CA ARG A 72 -13.46 0.80 -24.09
C ARG A 72 -12.31 0.27 -23.21
N MET A 73 -11.83 1.06 -22.26
CA MET A 73 -10.71 0.66 -21.39
C MET A 73 -11.16 -0.37 -20.35
N ARG A 74 -12.38 -0.22 -19.80
CA ARG A 74 -12.96 -1.19 -18.87
C ARG A 74 -13.20 -2.54 -19.55
N MET A 75 -13.68 -2.56 -20.79
CA MET A 75 -13.83 -3.77 -21.60
C MET A 75 -12.47 -4.42 -21.90
N LEU A 76 -11.44 -3.63 -22.19
CA LEU A 76 -10.07 -4.10 -22.39
C LEU A 76 -9.46 -4.71 -21.11
N LEU A 77 -9.75 -4.17 -19.92
CA LEU A 77 -9.26 -4.70 -18.64
C LEU A 77 -9.84 -6.07 -18.29
N HIS A 78 -11.03 -6.40 -18.79
CA HIS A 78 -11.68 -7.71 -18.61
C HIS A 78 -11.35 -8.73 -19.72
N MET A 79 -10.61 -8.33 -20.76
CA MET A 79 -10.21 -9.26 -21.82
C MET A 79 -8.95 -10.04 -21.42
N PRO A 80 -8.91 -11.37 -21.59
CA PRO A 80 -7.76 -12.19 -21.19
C PRO A 80 -6.47 -11.90 -21.99
N VAL A 81 -6.58 -11.15 -23.07
CA VAL A 81 -5.46 -10.78 -23.96
C VAL A 81 -5.22 -9.26 -23.96
N ILE A 82 -5.18 -8.61 -22.79
CA ILE A 82 -4.68 -7.24 -22.77
C ILE A 82 -3.18 -7.29 -23.01
N SER A 83 -2.73 -6.63 -24.08
CA SER A 83 -1.32 -6.60 -24.40
C SER A 83 -0.54 -6.07 -23.18
N LYS A 84 0.58 -6.70 -22.84
CA LYS A 84 1.50 -6.29 -21.77
C LYS A 84 1.73 -4.78 -21.77
N LYS A 85 1.86 -4.18 -22.96
CA LYS A 85 2.02 -2.73 -23.17
C LYS A 85 0.87 -1.87 -22.62
N VAL A 86 -0.38 -2.35 -22.65
CA VAL A 86 -1.53 -1.60 -22.10
C VAL A 86 -1.50 -1.60 -20.59
N LYS A 87 -1.19 -2.75 -19.97
CA LYS A 87 -1.01 -2.85 -18.51
C LYS A 87 0.14 -1.96 -18.02
N GLU A 88 1.28 -2.01 -18.69
CA GLU A 88 2.43 -1.15 -18.40
C GLU A 88 2.04 0.33 -18.47
N LYS A 89 1.36 0.77 -19.52
CA LYS A 89 0.92 2.16 -19.65
C LYS A 89 -0.07 2.59 -18.55
N ILE A 90 -0.96 1.71 -18.12
CA ILE A 90 -1.87 1.99 -17.00
C ILE A 90 -1.07 2.03 -15.69
N CYS A 91 -0.16 1.08 -15.47
CA CYS A 91 0.73 1.08 -14.31
C CYS A 91 1.53 2.38 -14.21
N ASP A 92 2.08 2.88 -15.32
CA ASP A 92 2.79 4.15 -15.37
C ASP A 92 1.88 5.33 -15.01
N GLN A 93 0.64 5.35 -15.49
CA GLN A 93 -0.32 6.40 -15.14
C GLN A 93 -0.69 6.36 -13.64
N VAL A 94 -0.88 5.15 -13.08
CA VAL A 94 -1.09 4.96 -11.64
C VAL A 94 0.13 5.42 -10.87
N SER A 95 1.31 4.95 -11.24
CA SER A 95 2.58 5.28 -10.59
C SER A 95 2.85 6.78 -10.59
N ASN A 96 2.55 7.47 -11.68
CA ASN A 96 2.69 8.93 -11.78
C ASN A 96 1.78 9.69 -10.81
N ALA A 97 0.62 9.13 -10.42
CA ALA A 97 -0.23 9.74 -9.39
C ALA A 97 0.43 9.72 -8.00
N PHE A 98 1.44 8.86 -7.81
CA PHE A 98 2.26 8.71 -6.60
C PHE A 98 3.69 9.24 -6.77
N GLY A 99 3.97 10.06 -7.79
CA GLY A 99 5.29 10.65 -8.06
C GLY A 99 6.20 9.84 -8.98
N GLY A 100 5.86 8.60 -9.30
CA GLY A 100 6.50 7.77 -10.33
C GLY A 100 7.87 7.16 -9.99
N ASN A 101 8.48 7.51 -8.85
CA ASN A 101 9.87 7.13 -8.53
C ASN A 101 10.00 6.19 -7.32
N PHE A 102 8.90 5.69 -6.77
CA PHE A 102 8.93 4.85 -5.58
C PHE A 102 9.36 3.41 -5.89
N TYR A 103 10.00 2.78 -4.92
CA TYR A 103 10.28 1.35 -4.91
C TYR A 103 8.99 0.55 -4.68
N GLU A 104 8.27 0.88 -3.59
CA GLU A 104 6.97 0.29 -3.26
C GLU A 104 6.10 1.25 -2.44
N VAL A 105 4.80 0.92 -2.39
CA VAL A 105 3.81 1.57 -1.51
C VAL A 105 3.40 0.56 -0.44
N ILE A 106 3.69 0.87 0.83
CA ILE A 106 3.35 0.03 1.98
C ILE A 106 2.03 0.55 2.56
N ILE A 107 1.03 -0.32 2.59
CA ILE A 107 -0.33 0.01 3.03
C ILE A 107 -0.61 -0.73 4.34
N GLY A 108 -1.06 -0.01 5.37
CA GLY A 108 -1.34 -0.61 6.67
C GLY A 108 -2.30 0.21 7.51
N GLY A 109 -2.64 -0.30 8.69
CA GLY A 109 -3.48 0.36 9.68
C GLY A 109 -4.98 0.18 9.51
N ALA A 110 -5.46 -0.40 8.41
CA ALA A 110 -6.84 -0.80 8.19
C ALA A 110 -6.95 -1.82 7.04
N ALA A 111 -8.10 -2.46 6.91
CA ALA A 111 -8.38 -3.36 5.78
C ALA A 111 -8.37 -2.59 4.45
N PHE A 112 -7.74 -3.18 3.43
CA PHE A 112 -7.67 -2.59 2.10
C PHE A 112 -8.87 -3.01 1.24
N ASN A 113 -9.42 -2.08 0.47
CA ASN A 113 -10.57 -2.36 -0.37
C ASN A 113 -10.21 -3.32 -1.51
N GLN A 114 -10.87 -4.48 -1.58
CA GLN A 114 -10.59 -5.55 -2.53
C GLN A 114 -10.68 -5.12 -4.01
N GLU A 115 -11.62 -4.23 -4.36
CA GLU A 115 -11.75 -3.74 -5.75
C GLU A 115 -10.50 -2.95 -6.16
N VAL A 116 -10.04 -2.06 -5.27
CA VAL A 116 -8.84 -1.26 -5.51
C VAL A 116 -7.59 -2.13 -5.51
N GLU A 117 -7.49 -3.06 -4.57
CA GLU A 117 -6.38 -4.01 -4.50
C GLU A 117 -6.29 -4.87 -5.77
N SER A 118 -7.39 -5.48 -6.18
CA SER A 118 -7.45 -6.29 -7.40
C SER A 118 -7.08 -5.49 -8.64
N PHE A 119 -7.51 -4.23 -8.72
CA PHE A 119 -7.12 -3.34 -9.79
C PHE A 119 -5.60 -3.08 -9.79
N LEU A 120 -5.02 -2.67 -8.66
CA LEU A 120 -3.58 -2.38 -8.53
C LEU A 120 -2.74 -3.61 -8.89
N HIS A 121 -3.14 -4.78 -8.40
CA HIS A 121 -2.48 -6.05 -8.74
C HIS A 121 -2.57 -6.35 -10.24
N SER A 122 -3.75 -6.19 -10.86
CA SER A 122 -3.98 -6.50 -12.28
C SER A 122 -3.10 -5.70 -13.22
N VAL A 123 -2.73 -4.48 -12.84
CA VAL A 123 -1.86 -3.59 -13.63
C VAL A 123 -0.39 -3.67 -13.24
N GLY A 124 -0.02 -4.48 -12.24
CA GLY A 124 1.35 -4.65 -11.79
C GLY A 124 1.89 -3.48 -10.98
N PHE A 125 1.04 -2.75 -10.27
CA PHE A 125 1.46 -1.68 -9.37
C PHE A 125 2.24 -2.25 -8.18
N ARG A 126 3.31 -1.59 -7.77
CA ARG A 126 4.20 -2.04 -6.70
C ARG A 126 3.66 -1.62 -5.34
N TYR A 127 2.93 -2.50 -4.68
CA TYR A 127 2.38 -2.29 -3.35
C TYR A 127 2.48 -3.56 -2.51
N THR A 128 2.36 -3.37 -1.21
CA THR A 128 2.17 -4.43 -0.22
C THR A 128 1.20 -3.97 0.85
N VAL A 129 0.57 -4.93 1.52
CA VAL A 129 -0.26 -4.67 2.69
C VAL A 129 0.40 -5.32 3.90
N GLY A 130 0.67 -4.53 4.93
CA GLY A 130 1.19 -4.99 6.20
C GLY A 130 0.12 -5.00 7.28
N TYR A 131 0.28 -5.88 8.26
CA TYR A 131 -0.56 -5.97 9.44
C TYR A 131 0.25 -5.74 10.70
N GLY A 132 -0.34 -5.03 11.66
CA GLY A 132 0.30 -4.77 12.92
C GLY A 132 -0.63 -4.19 13.97
N ALA A 133 -0.14 -4.13 15.19
CA ALA A 133 -0.83 -3.56 16.34
C ALA A 133 0.16 -2.73 17.17
N THR A 134 -0.34 -1.70 17.87
CA THR A 134 0.49 -0.82 18.70
C THR A 134 1.27 -1.61 19.74
N GLU A 135 0.65 -2.65 20.31
CA GLU A 135 1.22 -3.53 21.31
C GLU A 135 2.41 -4.37 20.80
N CYS A 136 2.54 -4.50 19.46
CA CYS A 136 3.60 -5.25 18.79
C CYS A 136 4.69 -4.36 18.15
N ALA A 137 4.70 -3.08 18.42
CA ALA A 137 5.71 -2.06 18.10
C ALA A 137 6.09 -1.83 16.61
N PRO A 138 5.19 -1.70 15.64
CA PRO A 138 3.81 -2.15 15.48
C PRO A 138 3.65 -3.34 14.53
N ILE A 139 4.72 -3.81 13.82
CA ILE A 139 4.60 -4.74 12.71
C ILE A 139 4.51 -6.20 13.17
N ILE A 140 3.50 -6.91 12.67
CA ILE A 140 3.31 -8.34 12.89
C ILE A 140 3.57 -9.11 11.60
N CYS A 141 2.98 -8.65 10.47
CA CYS A 141 3.14 -9.29 9.17
C CYS A 141 3.50 -8.26 8.10
N TYR A 142 4.39 -8.68 7.20
CA TYR A 142 4.84 -7.90 6.05
C TYR A 142 5.50 -8.84 5.01
N GLU A 143 5.38 -8.46 3.74
CA GLU A 143 6.15 -9.07 2.66
C GLU A 143 6.45 -7.98 1.62
N ASP A 144 7.59 -8.04 0.94
CA ASP A 144 7.90 -7.10 -0.12
C ASP A 144 7.00 -7.33 -1.35
N TYR A 145 6.79 -6.30 -2.16
CA TYR A 145 5.84 -6.34 -3.29
C TYR A 145 6.14 -7.45 -4.31
N LYS A 146 7.37 -7.99 -4.38
CA LYS A 146 7.75 -9.03 -5.34
C LYS A 146 7.21 -10.41 -4.94
N HIS A 147 7.00 -10.62 -3.65
CA HIS A 147 6.55 -11.87 -3.07
C HIS A 147 5.16 -11.75 -2.41
N PHE A 148 4.62 -10.53 -2.37
CA PHE A 148 3.32 -10.24 -1.77
C PHE A 148 2.18 -10.95 -2.52
N VAL A 149 1.30 -11.58 -1.77
CA VAL A 149 0.10 -12.23 -2.28
C VAL A 149 -1.11 -11.33 -1.99
N PRO A 150 -1.86 -10.86 -3.00
CA PRO A 150 -3.04 -10.04 -2.79
C PRO A 150 -4.08 -10.70 -1.89
N GLY A 151 -4.73 -9.91 -1.06
CA GLY A 151 -5.67 -10.41 -0.05
C GLY A 151 -5.02 -10.94 1.22
N SER A 152 -3.68 -10.97 1.29
CA SER A 152 -2.94 -11.30 2.51
C SER A 152 -2.39 -10.05 3.20
N CYS A 153 -1.74 -10.23 4.35
CA CYS A 153 -0.94 -9.20 5.00
C CYS A 153 0.56 -9.55 4.99
N GLY A 154 0.97 -10.44 4.09
CA GLY A 154 2.33 -10.96 4.03
C GLY A 154 2.62 -12.06 5.06
N LYS A 155 3.90 -12.34 5.28
CA LYS A 155 4.40 -13.33 6.25
C LYS A 155 4.64 -12.68 7.61
N ALA A 156 4.79 -13.50 8.65
CA ALA A 156 5.29 -13.02 9.95
C ALA A 156 6.60 -12.23 9.75
N ALA A 157 6.66 -11.03 10.34
CA ALA A 157 7.85 -10.18 10.28
C ALA A 157 9.04 -10.86 10.97
N LEU A 158 10.24 -10.38 10.65
CA LEU A 158 11.47 -10.92 11.27
C LEU A 158 11.39 -10.86 12.79
N HIS A 159 11.72 -11.96 13.44
CA HIS A 159 11.60 -12.17 14.89
C HIS A 159 10.18 -12.24 15.48
N MET A 160 9.14 -12.24 14.62
CA MET A 160 7.76 -12.45 15.05
C MET A 160 7.35 -13.90 14.87
N MET A 161 6.67 -14.45 15.87
CA MET A 161 5.97 -15.73 15.77
C MET A 161 4.47 -15.44 15.75
N VAL A 162 3.78 -15.95 14.73
CA VAL A 162 2.33 -15.73 14.55
C VAL A 162 1.63 -17.08 14.47
N ARG A 163 0.53 -17.22 15.19
CA ARG A 163 -0.36 -18.37 15.15
C ARG A 163 -1.80 -17.92 15.13
N ILE A 164 -2.64 -18.62 14.40
CA ILE A 164 -4.09 -18.47 14.47
C ILE A 164 -4.63 -19.49 15.47
N ASP A 165 -5.28 -19.03 16.51
CA ASP A 165 -5.95 -19.89 17.49
C ASP A 165 -7.33 -20.27 16.97
N SER A 166 -7.39 -21.39 16.28
CA SER A 166 -8.57 -21.94 15.60
C SER A 166 -8.48 -23.46 15.57
N PRO A 167 -9.62 -24.17 15.58
CA PRO A 167 -9.67 -25.62 15.36
C PRO A 167 -9.13 -26.03 13.99
N ASP A 168 -9.26 -25.18 13.00
CA ASP A 168 -8.76 -25.34 11.63
C ASP A 168 -8.29 -23.99 11.11
N PRO A 169 -7.02 -23.60 11.35
CA PRO A 169 -6.50 -22.27 10.99
C PRO A 169 -6.55 -21.95 9.50
N GLU A 170 -6.69 -22.95 8.63
CA GLU A 170 -6.77 -22.74 7.18
C GLU A 170 -8.18 -22.37 6.71
N ASN A 171 -9.22 -22.87 7.39
CA ASN A 171 -10.60 -22.74 6.93
C ASN A 171 -11.54 -22.02 7.91
N VAL A 172 -11.16 -21.95 9.18
CA VAL A 172 -11.99 -21.37 10.25
C VAL A 172 -11.27 -20.16 10.85
N PRO A 173 -11.90 -18.97 10.81
CA PRO A 173 -11.32 -17.77 11.46
C PRO A 173 -11.05 -18.01 12.95
N GLY A 174 -9.95 -17.44 13.44
CA GLY A 174 -9.55 -17.53 14.83
C GLY A 174 -8.84 -16.28 15.32
N GLU A 175 -8.43 -16.28 16.58
CA GLU A 175 -7.67 -15.19 17.18
C GLU A 175 -6.22 -15.23 16.70
N ILE A 176 -5.66 -14.05 16.42
CA ILE A 176 -4.25 -13.91 16.03
C ILE A 176 -3.41 -13.80 17.30
N LEU A 177 -2.56 -14.79 17.54
CA LEU A 177 -1.58 -14.80 18.61
C LEU A 177 -0.21 -14.40 18.03
N ALA A 178 0.39 -13.34 18.55
CA ALA A 178 1.70 -12.84 18.13
C ALA A 178 2.67 -12.76 19.31
N LYS A 179 3.94 -13.12 19.08
CA LYS A 179 5.02 -13.08 20.08
C LYS A 179 6.32 -12.60 19.43
#